data_1ac91399ea83fd527bec3fc84afe70cc
#
_entry.id   1ac91399ea83fd527bec3fc84afe70cc
#
_cell.length_a   1.000
_cell.length_b   1.000
_cell.length_c   1.000
_cell.angle_alpha   90.00
_cell.angle_beta   90.00
_cell.angle_gamma   90.00
#
_symmetry.space_group_name_H-M   'P 1'
#
loop_
_entity.id
_entity.type
_entity.pdbx_description
1 polymer ?
#
loop_
_entity_poly.entity_id
_entity_poly.type
_entity_poly.pdbx_seq_one_letter_code
_entity_poly.pdbx_strand_id
1 'polypeptide(L)'
;QLRSCGRLEPRIALAASFASVLVQPLDALPFIVDFYGQTGGGKTVTINIAASIWGNPSPGSYVGNFRSTDTSLETRADMLNNFPMILDDSKNASQYIRDNYETLIYNLCSGKGKGRSNKDLGAAKENTWSNVTICNGENPISEFADSGGAINRIIEIECCEDIYENPAEINSTVMKNYGFAGRVFVGNLKKFTPDELKEMKSEIEKGFDGYNFPAK
;
A
#
# COMPACT_ATOMS: atom_id res chain seq x y z
N GLN A 1 -14.59 17.00 -0.55
CA GLN A 1 -14.69 16.73 -2.01
C GLN A 1 -14.52 15.25 -2.33
N LEU A 2 -13.49 14.55 -1.82
CA LEU A 2 -13.30 13.12 -2.06
C LEU A 2 -14.45 12.23 -1.57
N ARG A 3 -15.18 12.65 -0.50
CA ARG A 3 -16.38 11.95 -0.04
C ARG A 3 -17.56 12.05 -1.01
N SER A 4 -17.58 13.04 -1.88
CA SER A 4 -18.67 13.30 -2.82
C SER A 4 -18.42 12.75 -4.22
N CYS A 5 -17.23 12.25 -4.55
CA CYS A 5 -16.94 11.76 -5.90
C CYS A 5 -17.64 10.44 -6.26
N GLY A 6 -18.25 9.76 -5.28
CA GLY A 6 -18.98 8.50 -5.51
C GLY A 6 -18.10 7.30 -5.92
N ARG A 7 -16.85 7.54 -6.28
CA ARG A 7 -15.92 6.51 -6.81
C ARG A 7 -15.29 5.71 -5.67
N LEU A 8 -15.11 4.43 -5.92
CA LEU A 8 -14.60 3.48 -4.95
C LEU A 8 -13.07 3.57 -4.79
N GLU A 9 -12.36 3.82 -5.88
CA GLU A 9 -10.90 3.79 -5.96
C GLU A 9 -10.22 4.76 -4.97
N PRO A 10 -10.57 6.06 -4.94
CA PRO A 10 -9.96 6.97 -3.96
C PRO A 10 -10.37 6.65 -2.52
N ARG A 11 -11.54 6.07 -2.30
CA ARG A 11 -11.99 5.66 -0.97
C ARG A 11 -11.17 4.47 -0.45
N ILE A 12 -10.91 3.48 -1.31
CA ILE A 12 -10.05 2.34 -0.98
C ILE A 12 -8.61 2.81 -0.75
N ALA A 13 -8.08 3.68 -1.60
CA ALA A 13 -6.72 4.22 -1.45
C ALA A 13 -6.53 4.95 -0.10
N LEU A 14 -7.50 5.78 0.29
CA LEU A 14 -7.50 6.46 1.59
C LEU A 14 -7.60 5.44 2.75
N ALA A 15 -8.53 4.49 2.65
CA ALA A 15 -8.71 3.46 3.68
C ALA A 15 -7.46 2.62 3.86
N ALA A 16 -6.85 2.14 2.77
CA ALA A 16 -5.61 1.37 2.77
C ALA A 16 -4.44 2.17 3.39
N SER A 17 -4.35 3.46 3.04
CA SER A 17 -3.32 4.36 3.56
C SER A 17 -3.44 4.55 5.08
N PHE A 18 -4.64 4.73 5.62
CA PHE A 18 -4.87 4.79 7.06
C PHE A 18 -4.73 3.42 7.74
N ALA A 19 -5.17 2.33 7.09
CA ALA A 19 -5.05 0.97 7.62
C ALA A 19 -3.60 0.57 7.87
N SER A 20 -2.65 1.13 7.12
CA SER A 20 -1.23 0.79 7.25
C SER A 20 -0.71 0.94 8.69
N VAL A 21 -1.05 2.02 9.38
CA VAL A 21 -0.61 2.23 10.78
C VAL A 21 -1.39 1.38 11.79
N LEU A 22 -2.39 0.65 11.35
CA LEU A 22 -3.17 -0.29 12.17
C LEU A 22 -2.70 -1.74 12.02
N VAL A 23 -1.88 -2.06 11.01
CA VAL A 23 -1.40 -3.43 10.76
C VAL A 23 -0.77 -4.03 12.02
N GLN A 24 0.20 -3.34 12.60
CA GLN A 24 0.90 -3.81 13.80
C GLN A 24 0.00 -3.84 15.06
N PRO A 25 -0.73 -2.78 15.43
CA PRO A 25 -1.60 -2.81 16.61
C PRO A 25 -2.71 -3.87 16.57
N LEU A 26 -3.13 -4.26 15.36
CA LEU A 26 -4.17 -5.27 15.16
C LEU A 26 -3.62 -6.69 14.93
N ASP A 27 -2.31 -6.89 15.06
CA ASP A 27 -1.63 -8.16 14.73
C ASP A 27 -2.01 -8.68 13.33
N ALA A 28 -2.24 -7.76 12.39
CA ALA A 28 -2.58 -8.09 11.01
C ALA A 28 -1.30 -8.33 10.18
N LEU A 29 -1.45 -9.00 9.05
CA LEU A 29 -0.37 -9.17 8.09
C LEU A 29 -0.32 -7.98 7.12
N PRO A 30 0.88 -7.57 6.67
CA PRO A 30 1.03 -6.66 5.55
C PRO A 30 0.32 -7.18 4.30
N PHE A 31 -0.20 -6.29 3.49
CA PHE A 31 -0.88 -6.61 2.24
C PHE A 31 -0.63 -5.53 1.18
N ILE A 32 -1.02 -5.84 -0.05
CA ILE A 32 -0.86 -4.95 -1.20
C ILE A 32 -2.24 -4.51 -1.70
N VAL A 33 -2.37 -3.24 -2.07
CA VAL A 33 -3.50 -2.72 -2.82
C VAL A 33 -2.98 -2.21 -4.16
N ASP A 34 -3.43 -2.84 -5.25
CA ASP A 34 -3.01 -2.52 -6.61
C ASP A 34 -4.15 -1.92 -7.42
N PHE A 35 -3.90 -0.74 -7.98
CA PHE A 35 -4.82 -0.05 -8.88
C PHE A 35 -4.34 -0.24 -10.32
N TYR A 36 -4.98 -1.10 -11.09
CA TYR A 36 -4.56 -1.40 -12.45
C TYR A 36 -5.59 -0.97 -13.50
N GLY A 37 -5.17 -0.89 -14.76
CA GLY A 37 -6.03 -0.52 -15.89
C GLY A 37 -5.35 0.44 -16.86
N GLN A 38 -6.11 0.97 -17.81
CA GLN A 38 -5.58 1.79 -18.91
C GLN A 38 -4.89 3.07 -18.43
N THR A 39 -3.90 3.52 -19.19
CA THR A 39 -3.21 4.79 -18.96
C THR A 39 -4.18 5.97 -19.08
N GLY A 40 -4.03 6.97 -18.21
CA GLY A 40 -4.87 8.17 -18.22
C GLY A 40 -6.04 8.15 -17.25
N GLY A 41 -6.48 6.98 -16.75
CA GLY A 41 -7.65 6.84 -15.87
C GLY A 41 -7.55 7.45 -14.46
N GLY A 42 -6.44 8.11 -14.10
CA GLY A 42 -6.31 8.78 -12.80
C GLY A 42 -5.64 7.95 -11.68
N LYS A 43 -5.11 6.76 -11.97
CA LYS A 43 -4.45 5.87 -10.98
C LYS A 43 -3.33 6.55 -10.21
N THR A 44 -2.42 7.26 -10.89
CA THR A 44 -1.32 8.01 -10.24
C THR A 44 -1.86 9.10 -9.30
N VAL A 45 -2.95 9.77 -9.67
CA VAL A 45 -3.62 10.73 -8.77
C VAL A 45 -4.17 10.03 -7.53
N THR A 46 -4.73 8.84 -7.69
CA THR A 46 -5.26 8.02 -6.59
C THR A 46 -4.19 7.66 -5.58
N ILE A 47 -3.03 7.18 -6.03
CA ILE A 47 -1.92 6.87 -5.11
C ILE A 47 -1.28 8.14 -4.51
N ASN A 48 -1.26 9.26 -5.23
CA ASN A 48 -0.81 10.55 -4.70
C ASN A 48 -1.73 11.07 -3.59
N ILE A 49 -3.05 10.85 -3.69
CA ILE A 49 -4.00 11.13 -2.61
C ILE A 49 -3.64 10.31 -1.37
N ALA A 50 -3.41 8.99 -1.53
CA ALA A 50 -3.00 8.13 -0.42
C ALA A 50 -1.69 8.59 0.23
N ALA A 51 -0.68 8.95 -0.59
CA ALA A 51 0.61 9.46 -0.13
C ALA A 51 0.49 10.79 0.64
N SER A 52 -0.38 11.69 0.17
CA SER A 52 -0.57 13.02 0.75
C SER A 52 -1.06 13.01 2.20
N ILE A 53 -1.61 11.90 2.67
CA ILE A 53 -1.98 11.72 4.08
C ILE A 53 -0.76 11.87 4.99
N TRP A 54 0.40 11.36 4.57
CA TRP A 54 1.59 11.23 5.40
C TRP A 54 2.73 12.16 5.01
N GLY A 55 2.91 12.44 3.72
CA GLY A 55 4.02 13.23 3.23
C GLY A 55 3.83 13.82 1.84
N ASN A 56 4.87 14.43 1.32
CA ASN A 56 4.89 15.01 -0.02
C ASN A 56 4.74 13.92 -1.09
N PRO A 57 3.65 13.89 -1.86
CA PRO A 57 3.41 12.84 -2.86
C PRO A 57 4.27 12.97 -4.12
N SER A 58 5.17 13.96 -4.21
CA SER A 58 6.04 14.12 -5.38
C SER A 58 6.90 12.87 -5.61
N PRO A 59 7.12 12.49 -6.89
CA PRO A 59 8.02 11.38 -7.25
C PRO A 59 9.42 11.56 -6.64
N GLY A 60 9.96 10.48 -6.07
CA GLY A 60 11.26 10.50 -5.38
C GLY A 60 11.23 11.09 -3.96
N SER A 61 10.08 11.64 -3.50
CA SER A 61 9.85 12.02 -2.12
C SER A 61 9.12 10.88 -1.39
N TYR A 62 7.81 11.01 -1.11
CA TYR A 62 7.06 9.93 -0.49
C TYR A 62 6.70 8.80 -1.47
N VAL A 63 6.38 9.11 -2.72
CA VAL A 63 6.09 8.11 -3.75
C VAL A 63 7.39 7.57 -4.34
N GLY A 64 7.56 6.23 -4.25
CA GLY A 64 8.64 5.49 -4.90
C GLY A 64 8.20 4.91 -6.24
N ASN A 65 9.03 4.06 -6.83
CA ASN A 65 8.73 3.33 -8.05
C ASN A 65 9.36 1.94 -8.06
N PHE A 66 8.91 1.08 -8.96
CA PHE A 66 9.42 -0.29 -9.12
C PHE A 66 10.75 -0.39 -9.89
N ARG A 67 11.37 0.71 -10.32
CA ARG A 67 12.69 0.69 -10.96
C ARG A 67 13.85 0.44 -9.99
N SER A 68 13.53 0.44 -8.70
CA SER A 68 14.46 0.14 -7.61
C SER A 68 14.83 -1.35 -7.57
N THR A 69 15.91 -1.69 -6.88
CA THR A 69 16.23 -3.09 -6.56
C THR A 69 15.33 -3.60 -5.42
N ASP A 70 15.15 -4.92 -5.31
CA ASP A 70 14.43 -5.54 -4.18
C ASP A 70 15.01 -5.09 -2.82
N THR A 71 16.34 -5.05 -2.68
CA THR A 71 17.02 -4.54 -1.49
C THR A 71 16.63 -3.09 -1.17
N SER A 72 16.52 -2.25 -2.18
CA SER A 72 16.11 -0.85 -1.99
C SER A 72 14.64 -0.76 -1.55
N LEU A 73 13.78 -1.61 -2.10
CA LEU A 73 12.36 -1.68 -1.70
C LEU A 73 12.21 -2.20 -0.27
N GLU A 74 12.97 -3.26 0.12
CA GLU A 74 13.00 -3.76 1.50
C GLU A 74 13.50 -2.68 2.49
N THR A 75 14.57 -1.96 2.13
CA THR A 75 15.11 -0.87 2.96
C THR A 75 14.08 0.26 3.12
N ARG A 76 13.36 0.59 2.02
CA ARG A 76 12.31 1.58 2.05
C ARG A 76 11.15 1.13 2.94
N ALA A 77 10.73 -0.13 2.85
CA ALA A 77 9.70 -0.69 3.70
C ALA A 77 10.09 -0.65 5.19
N ASP A 78 11.33 -0.99 5.53
CA ASP A 78 11.87 -0.90 6.90
C ASP A 78 11.89 0.55 7.41
N MET A 79 12.32 1.51 6.58
CA MET A 79 12.33 2.94 6.93
C MET A 79 10.92 3.50 7.17
N LEU A 80 9.94 3.09 6.37
CA LEU A 80 8.55 3.50 6.52
C LEU A 80 7.89 2.78 7.69
N ASN A 81 8.30 1.55 7.96
CA ASN A 81 7.83 0.67 9.01
C ASN A 81 6.30 0.49 8.98
N ASN A 82 5.54 1.30 9.71
CA ASN A 82 4.07 1.24 9.77
C ASN A 82 3.38 2.19 8.78
N PHE A 83 4.10 3.15 8.18
CA PHE A 83 3.53 4.03 7.18
C PHE A 83 3.37 3.31 5.83
N PRO A 84 2.33 3.63 5.04
CA PRO A 84 2.13 2.95 3.77
C PRO A 84 3.30 3.16 2.81
N MET A 85 3.70 2.09 2.14
CA MET A 85 4.66 2.18 1.04
C MET A 85 3.90 2.44 -0.26
N ILE A 86 4.15 3.58 -0.90
CA ILE A 86 3.51 3.96 -2.15
C ILE A 86 4.49 3.79 -3.30
N LEU A 87 4.09 2.99 -4.32
CA LEU A 87 4.91 2.69 -5.48
C LEU A 87 4.15 2.97 -6.77
N ASP A 88 4.71 3.82 -7.63
CA ASP A 88 4.14 4.17 -8.93
C ASP A 88 4.68 3.23 -10.02
N ASP A 89 3.82 2.89 -10.98
CA ASP A 89 4.12 2.29 -12.26
C ASP A 89 4.82 0.91 -12.20
N SER A 90 4.07 -0.13 -11.88
CA SER A 90 4.54 -1.52 -11.87
C SER A 90 5.05 -2.00 -13.24
N LYS A 91 4.51 -1.47 -14.35
CA LYS A 91 4.92 -1.80 -15.73
C LYS A 91 6.38 -1.41 -16.01
N ASN A 92 6.84 -0.31 -15.45
CA ASN A 92 8.20 0.19 -15.62
C ASN A 92 9.22 -0.42 -14.64
N ALA A 93 8.86 -1.50 -13.95
CA ALA A 93 9.80 -2.26 -13.12
C ALA A 93 11.03 -2.71 -13.92
N SER A 94 12.18 -2.79 -13.26
CA SER A 94 13.37 -3.36 -13.86
C SER A 94 13.13 -4.82 -14.29
N GLN A 95 13.87 -5.33 -15.29
CA GLN A 95 13.75 -6.73 -15.72
C GLN A 95 13.93 -7.67 -14.54
N TYR A 96 14.91 -7.41 -13.67
CA TYR A 96 15.14 -8.19 -12.46
C TYR A 96 13.91 -8.24 -11.53
N ILE A 97 13.24 -7.12 -11.32
CA ILE A 97 12.00 -7.09 -10.51
C ILE A 97 10.89 -7.88 -11.21
N ARG A 98 10.72 -7.72 -12.52
CA ARG A 98 9.72 -8.48 -13.28
C ARG A 98 9.92 -9.98 -13.16
N ASP A 99 11.14 -10.45 -13.29
CA ASP A 99 11.49 -11.88 -13.19
C ASP A 99 11.34 -12.43 -11.76
N ASN A 100 11.22 -11.56 -10.75
CA ASN A 100 11.14 -11.91 -9.33
C ASN A 100 9.92 -11.29 -8.62
N TYR A 101 8.89 -10.89 -9.36
CA TYR A 101 7.71 -10.23 -8.79
C TYR A 101 7.06 -11.06 -7.68
N GLU A 102 6.87 -12.35 -7.89
CA GLU A 102 6.30 -13.25 -6.90
C GLU A 102 7.08 -13.21 -5.58
N THR A 103 8.41 -13.29 -5.67
CA THR A 103 9.27 -13.20 -4.48
C THR A 103 9.16 -11.83 -3.80
N LEU A 104 9.09 -10.75 -4.59
CA LEU A 104 8.91 -9.40 -4.06
C LEU A 104 7.57 -9.26 -3.32
N ILE A 105 6.46 -9.69 -3.93
CA ILE A 105 5.12 -9.67 -3.33
C ILE A 105 5.14 -10.45 -2.01
N TYR A 106 5.70 -11.66 -2.03
CA TYR A 106 5.79 -12.49 -0.85
C TYR A 106 6.58 -11.81 0.27
N ASN A 107 7.74 -11.23 -0.03
CA ASN A 107 8.57 -10.51 0.94
C ASN A 107 7.82 -9.30 1.51
N LEU A 108 7.22 -8.47 0.66
CA LEU A 108 6.46 -7.29 1.10
C LEU A 108 5.32 -7.68 2.06
N CYS A 109 4.62 -8.77 1.76
CA CYS A 109 3.51 -9.25 2.58
C CYS A 109 3.95 -10.09 3.78
N SER A 110 5.20 -10.54 3.85
CA SER A 110 5.73 -11.24 5.03
C SER A 110 6.16 -10.28 6.15
N GLY A 111 6.37 -9.01 5.83
CA GLY A 111 6.86 -8.01 6.77
C GLY A 111 8.34 -8.17 7.15
N LYS A 112 9.09 -8.95 6.37
CA LYS A 112 10.51 -9.26 6.62
C LYS A 112 11.31 -9.25 5.34
N GLY A 113 12.50 -8.66 5.41
CA GLY A 113 13.48 -8.71 4.33
C GLY A 113 14.21 -10.06 4.26
N LYS A 114 14.97 -10.25 3.18
CA LYS A 114 15.84 -11.41 3.03
C LYS A 114 16.95 -11.37 4.09
N GLY A 115 17.15 -12.47 4.81
CA GLY A 115 18.29 -12.64 5.71
C GLY A 115 19.61 -12.48 4.95
N ARG A 116 20.52 -11.65 5.44
CA ARG A 116 21.83 -11.40 4.83
C ARG A 116 22.93 -11.58 5.87
N SER A 117 24.11 -12.06 5.42
CA SER A 117 25.30 -12.04 6.23
C SER A 117 25.98 -10.67 6.15
N ASN A 118 26.55 -10.20 7.26
CA ASN A 118 27.45 -9.04 7.22
C ASN A 118 28.85 -9.47 6.74
N LYS A 119 29.73 -8.50 6.48
CA LYS A 119 31.11 -8.75 6.02
C LYS A 119 31.95 -9.57 7.01
N ASP A 120 31.55 -9.63 8.27
CA ASP A 120 32.28 -10.33 9.36
C ASP A 120 31.66 -11.70 9.67
N LEU A 121 30.90 -12.31 8.72
CA LEU A 121 30.23 -13.59 8.86
C LEU A 121 29.18 -13.67 9.99
N GLY A 122 28.77 -12.52 10.53
CA GLY A 122 27.63 -12.41 11.44
C GLY A 122 26.30 -12.19 10.68
N ALA A 123 25.18 -12.45 11.35
CA ALA A 123 23.87 -12.09 10.80
C ALA A 123 23.73 -10.55 10.72
N ALA A 124 23.41 -10.03 9.53
CA ALA A 124 23.02 -8.64 9.41
C ALA A 124 21.64 -8.44 10.07
N LYS A 125 21.38 -7.22 10.59
CA LYS A 125 20.05 -6.88 11.07
C LYS A 125 19.03 -7.11 9.95
N GLU A 126 18.03 -7.93 10.20
CA GLU A 126 16.94 -8.17 9.28
C GLU A 126 16.04 -6.93 9.22
N ASN A 127 15.72 -6.47 8.02
CA ASN A 127 14.75 -5.41 7.81
C ASN A 127 13.35 -5.95 8.13
N THR A 128 12.55 -5.16 8.87
CA THR A 128 11.19 -5.55 9.25
C THR A 128 10.22 -4.39 9.08
N TRP A 129 8.99 -4.70 8.70
CA TRP A 129 7.92 -3.70 8.53
C TRP A 129 6.54 -4.32 8.78
N SER A 130 5.57 -3.45 9.07
CA SER A 130 4.17 -3.80 9.26
C SER A 130 3.30 -2.77 8.56
N ASN A 131 3.37 -2.71 7.22
CA ASN A 131 2.70 -1.69 6.43
C ASN A 131 1.85 -2.26 5.30
N VAL A 132 1.06 -1.40 4.70
CA VAL A 132 0.35 -1.65 3.45
C VAL A 132 1.17 -1.08 2.31
N THR A 133 1.38 -1.87 1.26
CA THR A 133 1.91 -1.37 -0.01
C THR A 133 0.75 -0.97 -0.91
N ILE A 134 0.76 0.26 -1.43
CA ILE A 134 -0.23 0.75 -2.39
C ILE A 134 0.50 1.04 -3.69
N CYS A 135 0.05 0.44 -4.77
CA CYS A 135 0.71 0.60 -6.07
C CYS A 135 -0.30 0.77 -7.21
N ASN A 136 0.23 1.05 -8.40
CA ASN A 136 -0.55 1.10 -9.61
C ASN A 136 0.21 0.52 -10.81
N GLY A 137 -0.53 0.10 -11.81
CA GLY A 137 0.01 -0.44 -13.04
C GLY A 137 -0.98 -0.43 -14.20
N GLU A 138 -0.57 -0.92 -15.35
CA GLU A 138 -1.49 -1.16 -16.47
C GLU A 138 -2.15 -2.54 -16.36
N ASN A 139 -1.41 -3.53 -15.87
CA ASN A 139 -1.88 -4.89 -15.62
C ASN A 139 -1.89 -5.17 -14.13
N PRO A 140 -2.75 -6.07 -13.65
CA PRO A 140 -2.75 -6.48 -12.25
C PRO A 140 -1.43 -7.12 -11.86
N ILE A 141 -0.94 -6.80 -10.66
CA ILE A 141 0.35 -7.31 -10.19
C ILE A 141 0.33 -8.82 -9.97
N SER A 142 -0.84 -9.43 -9.79
CA SER A 142 -1.01 -10.88 -9.65
C SER A 142 -0.70 -11.65 -10.95
N GLU A 143 -0.73 -11.01 -12.13
CA GLU A 143 -0.29 -11.65 -13.37
C GLU A 143 1.18 -12.10 -13.34
N PHE A 144 1.96 -11.54 -12.42
CA PHE A 144 3.37 -11.87 -12.23
C PHE A 144 3.62 -12.84 -11.07
N ALA A 145 2.57 -13.44 -10.49
CA ALA A 145 2.66 -14.36 -9.36
C ALA A 145 1.85 -15.63 -9.62
N ASP A 146 2.52 -16.78 -9.58
CA ASP A 146 1.89 -18.08 -9.85
C ASP A 146 1.38 -18.77 -8.57
N SER A 147 1.81 -18.31 -7.37
CA SER A 147 1.41 -18.94 -6.12
C SER A 147 0.16 -18.32 -5.50
N GLY A 148 -0.81 -19.14 -5.13
CA GLY A 148 -2.00 -18.68 -4.42
C GLY A 148 -1.70 -17.96 -3.09
N GLY A 149 -0.56 -18.26 -2.47
CA GLY A 149 -0.13 -17.58 -1.24
C GLY A 149 0.23 -16.11 -1.43
N ALA A 150 0.77 -15.72 -2.59
CA ALA A 150 1.02 -14.33 -2.95
C ALA A 150 -0.28 -13.62 -3.34
N ILE A 151 -1.09 -14.26 -4.20
CA ILE A 151 -2.34 -13.71 -4.73
C ILE A 151 -3.33 -13.35 -3.60
N ASN A 152 -3.45 -14.19 -2.58
CA ASN A 152 -4.37 -13.97 -1.46
C ASN A 152 -4.01 -12.75 -0.57
N ARG A 153 -2.86 -12.11 -0.80
CA ARG A 153 -2.40 -10.93 -0.06
C ARG A 153 -2.49 -9.65 -0.86
N ILE A 154 -3.11 -9.70 -2.03
CA ILE A 154 -3.29 -8.56 -2.93
C ILE A 154 -4.78 -8.26 -3.07
N ILE A 155 -5.12 -6.99 -2.90
CA ILE A 155 -6.43 -6.43 -3.21
C ILE A 155 -6.25 -5.67 -4.53
N GLU A 156 -6.83 -6.19 -5.61
CA GLU A 156 -6.73 -5.60 -6.94
C GLU A 156 -8.00 -4.85 -7.29
N ILE A 157 -7.83 -3.63 -7.76
CA ILE A 157 -8.90 -2.71 -8.14
C ILE A 157 -8.71 -2.32 -9.61
N GLU A 158 -9.58 -2.83 -10.45
CA GLU A 158 -9.59 -2.45 -11.85
C GLU A 158 -10.16 -1.05 -12.04
N CYS A 159 -9.41 -0.19 -12.71
CA CYS A 159 -9.78 1.18 -13.04
C CYS A 159 -10.24 1.23 -14.50
N CYS A 160 -11.50 0.88 -14.75
CA CYS A 160 -12.07 0.74 -16.11
C CYS A 160 -12.42 2.07 -16.76
N GLU A 161 -12.59 3.14 -15.96
CA GLU A 161 -13.06 4.45 -16.42
C GLU A 161 -12.23 5.56 -15.79
N ASP A 162 -12.41 6.78 -16.28
CA ASP A 162 -11.82 7.96 -15.66
C ASP A 162 -12.32 8.13 -14.22
N ILE A 163 -11.40 8.05 -13.27
CA ILE A 163 -11.71 8.12 -11.83
C ILE A 163 -12.14 9.55 -11.45
N TYR A 164 -11.61 10.56 -12.12
CA TYR A 164 -11.80 11.97 -11.78
C TYR A 164 -12.18 12.79 -12.99
N GLU A 165 -13.10 13.74 -12.82
CA GLU A 165 -13.44 14.75 -13.84
C GLU A 165 -12.28 15.73 -14.07
N ASN A 166 -11.54 16.08 -13.02
CA ASN A 166 -10.42 17.01 -13.07
C ASN A 166 -9.19 16.48 -12.31
N PRO A 167 -8.48 15.48 -12.85
CA PRO A 167 -7.33 14.87 -12.18
C PRO A 167 -6.17 15.85 -11.93
N ALA A 168 -5.98 16.84 -12.82
CA ALA A 168 -4.91 17.83 -12.70
C ALA A 168 -5.11 18.74 -11.49
N GLU A 169 -6.32 19.20 -11.23
CA GLU A 169 -6.66 20.03 -10.07
C GLU A 169 -6.47 19.27 -8.77
N ILE A 170 -6.94 18.03 -8.71
CA ILE A 170 -6.78 17.17 -7.52
C ILE A 170 -5.30 16.94 -7.27
N ASN A 171 -4.54 16.57 -8.29
CA ASN A 171 -3.09 16.35 -8.14
C ASN A 171 -2.37 17.62 -7.66
N SER A 172 -2.66 18.78 -8.26
CA SER A 172 -2.11 20.06 -7.82
C SER A 172 -2.46 20.39 -6.35
N THR A 173 -3.67 20.03 -5.91
CA THR A 173 -4.12 20.25 -4.54
C THR A 173 -3.35 19.38 -3.55
N VAL A 174 -3.20 18.08 -3.82
CA VAL A 174 -2.50 17.16 -2.90
C VAL A 174 -0.99 17.42 -2.88
N MET A 175 -0.40 17.90 -3.99
CA MET A 175 1.01 18.32 -4.04
C MET A 175 1.32 19.54 -3.16
N LYS A 176 0.32 20.34 -2.79
CA LYS A 176 0.47 21.53 -1.94
C LYS A 176 -0.02 21.28 -0.50
N ASN A 177 -0.88 20.28 -0.29
CA ASN A 177 -1.56 20.03 0.99
C ASN A 177 -1.35 18.58 1.40
N TYR A 178 -0.29 18.29 2.15
CA TYR A 178 0.05 16.94 2.59
C TYR A 178 0.50 16.90 4.05
N GLY A 179 0.50 15.70 4.65
CA GLY A 179 1.01 15.43 5.98
C GLY A 179 0.07 15.83 7.13
N PHE A 180 -1.10 16.43 6.85
CA PHE A 180 -2.02 16.90 7.89
C PHE A 180 -2.94 15.78 8.41
N ALA A 181 -3.58 15.06 7.51
CA ALA A 181 -4.59 14.07 7.86
C ALA A 181 -4.02 12.92 8.69
N GLY A 182 -2.81 12.46 8.36
CA GLY A 182 -2.12 11.40 9.09
C GLY A 182 -1.82 11.79 10.53
N ARG A 183 -1.36 13.03 10.77
CA ARG A 183 -1.10 13.53 12.13
C ARG A 183 -2.36 13.55 12.99
N VAL A 184 -3.48 14.02 12.42
CA VAL A 184 -4.78 14.04 13.11
C VAL A 184 -5.24 12.63 13.41
N PHE A 185 -5.10 11.71 12.44
CA PHE A 185 -5.49 10.31 12.60
C PHE A 185 -4.70 9.63 13.72
N VAL A 186 -3.36 9.71 13.69
CA VAL A 186 -2.51 9.12 14.74
C VAL A 186 -2.75 9.77 16.10
N GLY A 187 -2.99 11.09 16.14
CA GLY A 187 -3.35 11.81 17.37
C GLY A 187 -4.65 11.28 18.00
N ASN A 188 -5.63 10.88 17.20
CA ASN A 188 -6.86 10.24 17.67
C ASN A 188 -6.62 8.77 18.02
N LEU A 189 -5.84 8.05 17.22
CA LEU A 189 -5.54 6.63 17.45
C LEU A 189 -4.88 6.40 18.83
N LYS A 190 -4.02 7.31 19.26
CA LYS A 190 -3.35 7.26 20.59
C LYS A 190 -4.30 7.30 21.78
N LYS A 191 -5.58 7.60 21.58
CA LYS A 191 -6.60 7.58 22.64
C LYS A 191 -7.10 6.17 22.96
N PHE A 192 -6.78 5.20 22.11
CA PHE A 192 -7.19 3.80 22.24
C PHE A 192 -5.99 2.93 22.59
N THR A 193 -6.22 1.96 23.42
CA THR A 193 -5.28 0.87 23.67
C THR A 193 -5.31 -0.14 22.51
N PRO A 194 -4.26 -0.96 22.33
CA PRO A 194 -4.29 -2.04 21.32
C PRO A 194 -5.48 -3.00 21.51
N ASP A 195 -5.87 -3.29 22.74
CA ASP A 195 -6.97 -4.22 23.02
C ASP A 195 -8.32 -3.60 22.60
N GLU A 196 -8.57 -2.33 22.88
CA GLU A 196 -9.77 -1.63 22.41
C GLU A 196 -9.83 -1.60 20.87
N LEU A 197 -8.70 -1.43 20.20
CA LEU A 197 -8.65 -1.49 18.72
C LEU A 197 -8.98 -2.89 18.20
N LYS A 198 -8.52 -3.94 18.88
CA LYS A 198 -8.83 -5.33 18.52
C LYS A 198 -10.31 -5.67 18.77
N GLU A 199 -10.91 -5.16 19.84
CA GLU A 199 -12.34 -5.28 20.09
C GLU A 199 -13.16 -4.60 18.98
N MET A 200 -12.82 -3.35 18.63
CA MET A 200 -13.47 -2.63 17.52
C MET A 200 -13.36 -3.39 16.20
N LYS A 201 -12.18 -3.96 15.89
CA LYS A 201 -11.99 -4.83 14.72
C LYS A 201 -12.93 -6.03 14.75
N SER A 202 -12.99 -6.74 15.88
CA SER A 202 -13.86 -7.92 16.04
C SER A 202 -15.34 -7.58 15.87
N GLU A 203 -15.78 -6.42 16.35
CA GLU A 203 -17.16 -5.96 16.14
C GLU A 203 -17.46 -5.69 14.67
N ILE A 204 -16.53 -5.08 13.94
CA ILE A 204 -16.66 -4.86 12.50
C ILE A 204 -16.71 -6.19 11.75
N GLU A 205 -15.83 -7.15 12.09
CA GLU A 205 -15.79 -8.48 11.48
C GLU A 205 -17.11 -9.25 11.66
N LYS A 206 -17.73 -9.17 12.84
CA LYS A 206 -19.07 -9.76 13.09
C LYS A 206 -20.15 -9.19 12.16
N GLY A 207 -20.02 -7.94 11.72
CA GLY A 207 -20.92 -7.33 10.75
C GLY A 207 -20.86 -8.00 9.36
N PHE A 208 -19.81 -8.77 9.09
CA PHE A 208 -19.66 -9.55 7.85
C PHE A 208 -20.04 -11.03 8.01
N ASP A 209 -20.43 -11.47 9.22
CA ASP A 209 -20.92 -12.82 9.46
C ASP A 209 -22.19 -13.05 8.62
N GLY A 210 -22.15 -14.08 7.77
CA GLY A 210 -23.23 -14.39 6.84
C GLY A 210 -23.02 -13.92 5.40
N TYR A 211 -21.99 -13.14 5.11
CA TYR A 211 -21.55 -12.88 3.75
C TYR A 211 -20.68 -14.04 3.26
N ASN A 212 -21.19 -14.78 2.26
CA ASN A 212 -20.38 -15.77 1.54
C ASN A 212 -19.45 -15.04 0.57
N PHE A 213 -18.22 -14.78 1.00
CA PHE A 213 -17.18 -14.33 0.07
C PHE A 213 -16.76 -15.53 -0.80
N PRO A 214 -16.76 -15.39 -2.14
CA PRO A 214 -16.25 -16.45 -3.00
C PRO A 214 -14.79 -16.73 -2.64
N ALA A 215 -14.44 -18.02 -2.49
CA ALA A 215 -13.04 -18.40 -2.37
C ALA A 215 -12.30 -17.97 -3.63
N LYS A 216 -11.18 -17.28 -3.47
CA LYS A 216 -10.29 -16.90 -4.57
C LYS A 216 -9.55 -18.10 -5.12
#